data_8a3dfd3095591f9129cf0277fb62481d
#
_entry.id   8a3dfd3095591f9129cf0277fb62481d
#
_cell.length_a   1.000
_cell.length_b   1.000
_cell.length_c   1.000
_cell.angle_alpha   90.00
_cell.angle_beta   90.00
_cell.angle_gamma   90.00
#
_symmetry.space_group_name_H-M   'P 1'
#
loop_
_entity.id
_entity.type
_entity.pdbx_description
1 polymer ?
#
loop_
_entity_poly.entity_id
_entity_poly.type
_entity_poly.pdbx_seq_one_letter_code
_entity_poly.pdbx_strand_id
1 'polypeptide(L)'
;MTSLTGDTDVFTADVSSAKSRASVMFMSTRHDDLPGAYGPAERDTILSELDRLADEGWTLTLRKVFDSEAPNAPCALATGFAHGHDVAGVFEAPDPEAALRGTIRLEKAGWARIFRTEWLIGIKEFAPVMGKGSLTDHDWAFLALWEWNDQWCEASEAARTEYDLECDIAFKGDLALGVNIAGRHRMDWSHGWHHLGAWEIDGPDTADAAIRGHEAVADFKFTTSRHIVGRIAPIETLIAPRQF
;
A
#
# COMPACT_ATOMS: atom_id res chain seq x y z
N MET A 1 -1.00 -37.33 -17.32
CA MET A 1 0.09 -36.39 -17.02
C MET A 1 -0.04 -35.25 -18.05
N THR A 2 -0.84 -34.27 -17.75
CA THR A 2 -1.05 -33.11 -18.62
C THR A 2 -0.23 -31.98 -18.01
N SER A 3 0.80 -31.56 -18.73
CA SER A 3 1.70 -30.46 -18.37
C SER A 3 0.90 -29.17 -18.09
N LEU A 4 0.92 -28.70 -16.87
CA LEU A 4 0.50 -27.34 -16.49
C LEU A 4 1.66 -26.37 -16.79
N THR A 5 2.03 -26.25 -18.05
CA THR A 5 2.87 -25.16 -18.54
C THR A 5 1.95 -24.09 -19.10
N GLY A 6 1.51 -23.20 -18.25
CA GLY A 6 0.68 -22.07 -18.63
C GLY A 6 0.35 -21.20 -17.43
N ASP A 7 0.90 -20.02 -17.40
CA ASP A 7 0.64 -18.92 -16.46
C ASP A 7 1.28 -18.99 -15.06
N THR A 8 2.57 -19.24 -15.00
CA THR A 8 3.39 -18.88 -13.82
C THR A 8 3.89 -17.43 -13.84
N ASP A 9 3.48 -16.63 -14.80
CA ASP A 9 4.06 -15.31 -15.06
C ASP A 9 3.29 -14.12 -14.45
N VAL A 10 2.32 -14.35 -13.57
CA VAL A 10 1.56 -13.24 -12.96
C VAL A 10 2.43 -12.40 -12.03
N PHE A 11 3.51 -12.94 -11.48
CA PHE A 11 4.40 -12.29 -10.54
C PHE A 11 5.89 -12.34 -10.91
N THR A 12 6.25 -12.58 -12.15
CA THR A 12 7.63 -12.39 -12.58
C THR A 12 7.96 -10.90 -12.51
N ALA A 13 8.89 -10.55 -11.63
CA ALA A 13 9.44 -9.22 -11.58
C ALA A 13 9.92 -8.82 -12.97
N ASP A 14 9.37 -7.78 -13.56
CA ASP A 14 9.95 -7.16 -14.74
C ASP A 14 11.26 -6.48 -14.32
N VAL A 15 12.31 -7.28 -14.26
CA VAL A 15 13.69 -6.87 -13.92
C VAL A 15 14.34 -6.16 -15.11
N SER A 16 13.54 -5.66 -16.06
CA SER A 16 14.05 -4.85 -17.12
C SER A 16 14.56 -3.52 -16.55
N SER A 17 15.69 -3.08 -16.99
CA SER A 17 16.56 -1.95 -16.66
C SER A 17 15.92 -0.56 -16.41
N ALA A 18 14.65 -0.46 -16.16
CA ALA A 18 13.99 0.73 -15.64
C ALA A 18 14.40 0.89 -14.16
N LYS A 19 14.88 2.05 -13.76
CA LYS A 19 15.14 2.40 -12.36
C LYS A 19 13.93 1.97 -11.52
N SER A 20 14.16 1.14 -10.51
CA SER A 20 13.09 0.65 -9.63
C SER A 20 12.40 1.83 -8.97
N ARG A 21 11.10 1.95 -9.13
CA ARG A 21 10.31 2.94 -8.40
C ARG A 21 10.39 2.66 -6.91
N ALA A 22 10.46 3.71 -6.13
CA ALA A 22 10.38 3.60 -4.68
C ALA A 22 8.91 3.58 -4.23
N SER A 23 8.65 2.79 -3.21
CA SER A 23 7.39 2.79 -2.48
C SER A 23 7.54 3.62 -1.23
N VAL A 24 6.54 4.44 -0.94
CA VAL A 24 6.49 5.31 0.22
C VAL A 24 5.17 5.02 0.94
N MET A 25 5.21 4.09 1.89
CA MET A 25 4.07 3.85 2.77
C MET A 25 4.11 4.81 3.94
N PHE A 26 2.95 5.24 4.37
CA PHE A 26 2.79 6.05 5.56
C PHE A 26 1.61 5.58 6.40
N MET A 27 1.79 5.68 7.71
CA MET A 27 0.78 5.48 8.74
C MET A 27 0.77 6.70 9.64
N SER A 28 -0.31 7.45 9.63
CA SER A 28 -0.39 8.76 10.24
C SER A 28 -1.46 8.80 11.33
N THR A 29 -1.06 9.25 12.50
CA THR A 29 -1.98 9.53 13.60
C THR A 29 -2.11 11.04 13.74
N ARG A 30 -3.32 11.56 13.69
CA ARG A 30 -3.58 12.98 13.85
C ARG A 30 -3.19 13.40 15.26
N HIS A 31 -2.53 14.54 15.37
CA HIS A 31 -2.33 15.17 16.68
C HIS A 31 -3.69 15.56 17.28
N ASP A 32 -3.81 15.44 18.60
CA ASP A 32 -4.99 15.94 19.28
C ASP A 32 -5.18 17.41 18.92
N ASP A 33 -6.41 17.77 18.58
CA ASP A 33 -6.75 19.09 18.07
C ASP A 33 -6.43 20.16 19.10
N LEU A 34 -5.24 20.72 19.03
CA LEU A 34 -4.94 21.99 19.68
C LEU A 34 -5.64 23.08 18.87
N PRO A 35 -6.58 23.85 19.43
CA PRO A 35 -7.22 24.94 18.73
C PRO A 35 -6.17 25.87 18.11
N GLY A 36 -6.21 26.05 16.78
CA GLY A 36 -5.25 26.87 16.04
C GLY A 36 -3.95 26.18 15.62
N ALA A 37 -3.84 24.87 15.79
CA ALA A 37 -2.63 24.12 15.43
C ALA A 37 -2.29 24.21 13.92
N TYR A 38 -3.28 24.26 13.07
CA TYR A 38 -3.11 24.54 11.64
C TYR A 38 -4.39 25.13 11.02
N GLY A 39 -4.23 25.86 9.92
CA GLY A 39 -5.32 26.54 9.23
C GLY A 39 -5.32 26.26 7.72
N PRO A 40 -6.18 26.97 6.96
CA PRO A 40 -6.27 26.82 5.52
C PRO A 40 -4.92 26.99 4.78
N ALA A 41 -4.06 27.89 5.26
CA ALA A 41 -2.77 28.15 4.62
C ALA A 41 -1.81 26.96 4.69
N GLU A 42 -1.78 26.22 5.80
CA GLU A 42 -0.99 24.99 5.92
C GLU A 42 -1.52 23.90 5.01
N ARG A 43 -2.86 23.76 4.95
CA ARG A 43 -3.51 22.82 4.05
C ARG A 43 -3.13 23.12 2.58
N ASP A 44 -3.25 24.37 2.16
CA ASP A 44 -2.91 24.79 0.81
C ASP A 44 -1.42 24.54 0.49
N THR A 45 -0.54 24.71 1.47
CA THR A 45 0.88 24.42 1.33
C THR A 45 1.14 22.92 1.13
N ILE A 46 0.45 22.05 1.85
CA ILE A 46 0.56 20.59 1.69
C ILE A 46 0.05 20.19 0.30
N LEU A 47 -1.12 20.70 -0.13
CA LEU A 47 -1.69 20.38 -1.43
C LEU A 47 -0.77 20.85 -2.57
N SER A 48 -0.21 22.07 -2.46
CA SER A 48 0.77 22.55 -3.43
C SER A 48 2.05 21.71 -3.48
N GLU A 49 2.45 21.13 -2.35
CA GLU A 49 3.60 20.22 -2.32
C GLU A 49 3.27 18.86 -2.97
N LEU A 50 2.07 18.34 -2.75
CA LEU A 50 1.60 17.12 -3.42
C LEU A 50 1.52 17.32 -4.94
N ASP A 51 1.04 18.46 -5.42
CA ASP A 51 1.04 18.79 -6.84
C ASP A 51 2.45 18.77 -7.43
N ARG A 52 3.43 19.38 -6.72
CA ARG A 52 4.84 19.34 -7.15
C ARG A 52 5.40 17.93 -7.20
N LEU A 53 5.08 17.09 -6.21
CA LEU A 53 5.49 15.68 -6.21
C LEU A 53 4.88 14.94 -7.42
N ALA A 54 3.61 15.21 -7.74
CA ALA A 54 2.97 14.65 -8.93
C ALA A 54 3.69 15.08 -10.22
N ASP A 55 4.03 16.37 -10.36
CA ASP A 55 4.80 16.91 -11.49
C ASP A 55 6.21 16.29 -11.60
N GLU A 56 6.81 15.92 -10.47
CA GLU A 56 8.08 15.20 -10.38
C GLU A 56 7.94 13.69 -10.66
N GLY A 57 6.75 13.21 -11.01
CA GLY A 57 6.49 11.83 -11.42
C GLY A 57 6.08 10.88 -10.28
N TRP A 58 5.67 11.42 -9.13
CA TRP A 58 5.08 10.59 -8.09
C TRP A 58 3.69 10.10 -8.50
N THR A 59 3.35 8.90 -8.02
CA THR A 59 1.98 8.40 -8.01
C THR A 59 1.44 8.55 -6.60
N LEU A 60 0.36 9.30 -6.44
CA LEU A 60 -0.19 9.70 -5.15
C LEU A 60 -1.56 9.05 -4.85
N THR A 61 -1.89 8.00 -5.58
CA THR A 61 -3.17 7.31 -5.45
C THR A 61 -3.06 5.84 -5.82
N LEU A 62 -3.74 4.96 -5.07
CA LEU A 62 -3.90 3.56 -5.44
C LEU A 62 -4.80 3.43 -6.69
N ARG A 63 -5.88 4.19 -6.76
CA ARG A 63 -6.89 4.12 -7.83
C ARG A 63 -6.34 4.41 -9.22
N LYS A 64 -5.31 5.26 -9.33
CA LYS A 64 -4.66 5.56 -10.61
C LYS A 64 -4.07 4.34 -11.30
N VAL A 65 -3.77 3.31 -10.54
CA VAL A 65 -3.16 2.08 -11.06
C VAL A 65 -4.02 1.42 -12.13
N PHE A 66 -5.35 1.44 -11.97
CA PHE A 66 -6.28 0.79 -12.89
C PHE A 66 -7.22 1.77 -13.60
N ASP A 67 -7.40 2.96 -13.09
CA ASP A 67 -8.23 3.99 -13.69
C ASP A 67 -7.36 5.00 -14.45
N SER A 68 -7.22 4.77 -15.75
CA SER A 68 -6.42 5.65 -16.63
C SER A 68 -7.07 7.02 -16.86
N GLU A 69 -8.36 7.15 -16.60
CA GLU A 69 -9.11 8.40 -16.76
C GLU A 69 -9.18 9.20 -15.46
N ALA A 70 -8.95 8.54 -14.31
CA ALA A 70 -8.94 9.23 -13.03
C ALA A 70 -7.73 10.18 -12.95
N PRO A 71 -7.96 11.41 -12.52
CA PRO A 71 -6.84 12.30 -12.20
C PRO A 71 -5.98 11.66 -11.11
N ASN A 72 -4.66 11.90 -11.15
CA ASN A 72 -3.74 11.53 -10.06
C ASN A 72 -4.00 12.39 -8.81
N ALA A 73 -5.26 12.46 -8.41
CA ALA A 73 -5.66 13.18 -7.22
C ALA A 73 -5.10 12.44 -6.00
N PRO A 74 -4.34 13.11 -5.14
CA PRO A 74 -3.78 12.48 -3.95
C PRO A 74 -4.88 11.84 -3.10
N CYS A 75 -4.75 10.55 -2.81
CA CYS A 75 -5.68 9.84 -1.95
C CYS A 75 -4.95 8.92 -0.96
N ALA A 76 -5.62 8.63 0.13
CA ALA A 76 -5.17 7.71 1.16
C ALA A 76 -6.37 7.02 1.81
N LEU A 77 -6.10 6.12 2.75
CA LEU A 77 -7.11 5.39 3.48
C LEU A 77 -7.50 6.14 4.74
N ALA A 78 -8.77 6.43 4.88
CA ALA A 78 -9.37 6.78 6.16
C ALA A 78 -9.56 5.48 6.96
N THR A 79 -8.77 5.26 7.99
CA THR A 79 -8.76 4.01 8.75
C THR A 79 -9.53 4.13 10.06
N GLY A 80 -9.79 5.34 10.51
CA GLY A 80 -10.35 5.58 11.84
C GLY A 80 -9.43 5.05 12.94
N PHE A 81 -10.01 4.70 14.08
CA PHE A 81 -9.24 4.22 15.23
C PHE A 81 -8.90 2.71 15.17
N ALA A 82 -9.43 1.99 14.20
CA ALA A 82 -9.35 0.52 14.17
C ALA A 82 -7.92 -0.01 14.16
N HIS A 83 -6.98 0.75 13.58
CA HIS A 83 -5.59 0.31 13.39
C HIS A 83 -4.57 1.14 14.18
N GLY A 84 -5.01 2.01 15.08
CA GLY A 84 -4.13 2.92 15.83
C GLY A 84 -3.58 4.09 14.98
N HIS A 85 -4.07 4.27 13.77
CA HIS A 85 -3.76 5.37 12.87
C HIS A 85 -5.05 5.92 12.28
N ASP A 86 -5.09 7.22 11.99
CA ASP A 86 -6.24 7.87 11.36
C ASP A 86 -6.21 7.74 9.85
N VAL A 87 -5.01 7.71 9.29
CA VAL A 87 -4.76 7.69 7.86
C VAL A 87 -3.62 6.74 7.54
N ALA A 88 -3.74 5.96 6.48
CA ALA A 88 -2.65 5.18 5.91
C ALA A 88 -2.66 5.30 4.39
N GLY A 89 -1.51 5.11 3.75
CA GLY A 89 -1.46 5.16 2.30
C GLY A 89 -0.13 4.69 1.74
N VAL A 90 -0.11 4.55 0.42
CA VAL A 90 1.09 4.20 -0.33
C VAL A 90 1.22 5.14 -1.51
N PHE A 91 2.31 5.89 -1.54
CA PHE A 91 2.75 6.62 -2.71
C PHE A 91 3.87 5.87 -3.41
N GLU A 92 4.09 6.19 -4.67
CA GLU A 92 5.27 5.74 -5.39
C GLU A 92 6.08 6.94 -5.84
N ALA A 93 7.37 6.93 -5.56
CA ALA A 93 8.30 7.93 -6.06
C ALA A 93 9.10 7.39 -7.25
N PRO A 94 9.68 8.26 -8.10
CA PRO A 94 10.51 7.84 -9.23
C PRO A 94 11.70 6.96 -8.85
N ASP A 95 12.31 7.23 -7.70
CA ASP A 95 13.45 6.48 -7.14
C ASP A 95 13.54 6.70 -5.62
N PRO A 96 14.39 5.94 -4.90
CA PRO A 96 14.54 6.06 -3.46
C PRO A 96 15.05 7.42 -2.97
N GLU A 97 15.89 8.09 -3.74
CA GLU A 97 16.39 9.42 -3.38
C GLU A 97 15.26 10.47 -3.45
N ALA A 98 14.42 10.39 -4.49
CA ALA A 98 13.22 11.19 -4.60
C ALA A 98 12.27 10.93 -3.42
N ALA A 99 12.09 9.66 -3.03
CA ALA A 99 11.28 9.28 -1.87
C ALA A 99 11.74 9.96 -0.58
N LEU A 100 13.03 9.87 -0.26
CA LEU A 100 13.60 10.52 0.92
C LEU A 100 13.45 12.05 0.89
N ARG A 101 13.70 12.68 -0.25
CA ARG A 101 13.54 14.13 -0.37
C ARG A 101 12.10 14.57 -0.28
N GLY A 102 11.19 13.84 -0.95
CA GLY A 102 9.78 14.19 -0.99
C GLY A 102 9.09 14.06 0.37
N THR A 103 9.39 13.02 1.14
CA THR A 103 8.85 12.87 2.50
C THR A 103 9.29 14.01 3.41
N ILE A 104 10.56 14.42 3.37
CA ILE A 104 11.07 15.57 4.14
C ILE A 104 10.37 16.87 3.73
N ARG A 105 10.15 17.07 2.43
CA ARG A 105 9.44 18.25 1.91
C ARG A 105 8.00 18.29 2.37
N LEU A 106 7.32 17.14 2.32
CA LEU A 106 5.93 17.01 2.74
C LEU A 106 5.77 17.28 4.25
N GLU A 107 6.67 16.72 5.08
CA GLU A 107 6.72 17.03 6.51
C GLU A 107 6.88 18.54 6.75
N LYS A 108 7.82 19.19 6.05
CA LYS A 108 8.08 20.64 6.17
C LYS A 108 6.95 21.50 5.61
N ALA A 109 6.20 21.02 4.63
CA ALA A 109 5.04 21.72 4.08
C ALA A 109 3.88 21.84 5.07
N GLY A 110 3.93 21.10 6.18
CA GLY A 110 2.94 21.14 7.25
C GLY A 110 2.36 19.79 7.64
N TRP A 111 2.73 18.71 6.96
CA TRP A 111 2.25 17.36 7.30
C TRP A 111 2.55 17.02 8.76
N ALA A 112 3.77 17.31 9.25
CA ALA A 112 4.16 17.11 10.64
C ALA A 112 3.37 17.93 11.65
N ARG A 113 2.66 18.97 11.26
CA ARG A 113 1.78 19.74 12.15
C ARG A 113 0.43 19.08 12.36
N ILE A 114 0.00 18.29 11.36
CA ILE A 114 -1.29 17.61 11.38
C ILE A 114 -1.14 16.21 11.95
N PHE A 115 -0.06 15.52 11.56
CA PHE A 115 0.15 14.11 11.84
C PHE A 115 1.50 13.81 12.47
N ARG A 116 1.48 12.81 13.35
CA ARG A 116 2.65 12.00 13.63
C ARG A 116 2.63 10.83 12.67
N THR A 117 3.63 10.74 11.80
CA THR A 117 3.67 9.76 10.72
C THR A 117 4.84 8.80 10.87
N GLU A 118 4.57 7.51 10.69
CA GLU A 118 5.57 6.51 10.41
C GLU A 118 5.69 6.38 8.89
N TRP A 119 6.87 6.71 8.35
CA TRP A 119 7.19 6.57 6.93
C TRP A 119 8.03 5.33 6.71
N LEU A 120 7.57 4.43 5.84
CA LEU A 120 8.30 3.26 5.39
C LEU A 120 8.66 3.45 3.91
N ILE A 121 9.94 3.34 3.59
CA ILE A 121 10.43 3.47 2.23
C ILE A 121 11.01 2.15 1.78
N GLY A 122 10.63 1.72 0.60
CA GLY A 122 11.05 0.47 -0.01
C GLY A 122 11.05 0.54 -1.53
N ILE A 123 11.02 -0.61 -2.15
CA ILE A 123 11.09 -0.78 -3.61
C ILE A 123 9.83 -1.48 -4.10
N LYS A 124 9.24 -0.96 -5.17
CA LYS A 124 8.16 -1.66 -5.87
C LYS A 124 8.69 -2.92 -6.55
N GLU A 125 8.06 -4.06 -6.32
CA GLU A 125 8.47 -5.34 -6.89
C GLU A 125 7.63 -5.73 -8.09
N PHE A 126 6.30 -5.63 -7.98
CA PHE A 126 5.40 -6.15 -9.00
C PHE A 126 4.51 -5.08 -9.61
N ALA A 127 4.20 -5.28 -10.89
CA ALA A 127 3.20 -4.50 -11.58
C ALA A 127 1.81 -4.76 -10.98
N PRO A 128 0.89 -3.79 -11.10
CA PRO A 128 -0.49 -3.97 -10.69
C PRO A 128 -1.20 -5.07 -11.50
N VAL A 129 -2.10 -5.79 -10.84
CA VAL A 129 -2.91 -6.85 -11.47
C VAL A 129 -4.38 -6.58 -11.16
N MET A 130 -5.21 -6.53 -12.20
CA MET A 130 -6.65 -6.34 -12.05
C MET A 130 -7.33 -7.67 -11.73
N GLY A 131 -8.24 -7.67 -10.78
CA GLY A 131 -9.07 -8.81 -10.43
C GLY A 131 -10.05 -9.19 -11.54
N LYS A 132 -10.48 -10.42 -11.54
CA LYS A 132 -11.43 -10.93 -12.53
C LYS A 132 -12.81 -10.30 -12.36
N GLY A 133 -13.26 -9.56 -13.37
CA GLY A 133 -14.54 -8.85 -13.32
C GLY A 133 -14.57 -7.69 -12.33
N SER A 134 -13.40 -7.24 -11.90
CA SER A 134 -13.26 -6.14 -10.97
C SER A 134 -13.70 -4.81 -11.59
N LEU A 135 -14.12 -3.91 -10.70
CA LEU A 135 -14.36 -2.51 -11.03
C LEU A 135 -13.05 -1.72 -10.86
N THR A 136 -12.94 -0.62 -11.57
CA THR A 136 -11.78 0.29 -11.47
C THR A 136 -11.95 1.34 -10.37
N ASP A 137 -13.12 1.42 -9.75
CA ASP A 137 -13.54 2.46 -8.82
C ASP A 137 -13.84 1.94 -7.40
N HIS A 138 -13.09 0.97 -6.94
CA HIS A 138 -13.18 0.49 -5.55
C HIS A 138 -13.02 1.64 -4.56
N ASP A 139 -13.90 1.67 -3.55
CA ASP A 139 -13.89 2.71 -2.51
C ASP A 139 -13.10 2.31 -1.26
N TRP A 140 -12.64 1.08 -1.20
CA TRP A 140 -11.88 0.56 -0.08
C TRP A 140 -10.54 0.03 -0.52
N ALA A 141 -9.61 -0.01 0.41
CA ALA A 141 -8.35 -0.69 0.21
C ALA A 141 -7.93 -1.47 1.47
N PHE A 142 -7.11 -2.45 1.21
CA PHE A 142 -6.50 -3.31 2.20
C PHE A 142 -4.99 -3.25 2.00
N LEU A 143 -4.26 -2.92 3.06
CA LEU A 143 -2.82 -2.93 3.10
C LEU A 143 -2.38 -4.05 4.03
N ALA A 144 -1.53 -4.95 3.55
CA ALA A 144 -0.91 -5.99 4.34
C ALA A 144 0.58 -5.76 4.43
N LEU A 145 1.07 -5.53 5.63
CA LEU A 145 2.48 -5.58 5.96
C LEU A 145 2.81 -6.96 6.51
N TRP A 146 3.90 -7.57 6.08
CA TRP A 146 4.36 -8.82 6.65
C TRP A 146 5.89 -8.91 6.70
N GLU A 147 6.35 -9.74 7.61
CA GLU A 147 7.75 -10.09 7.78
C GLU A 147 7.90 -11.59 7.99
N TRP A 148 9.07 -12.11 7.68
CA TRP A 148 9.42 -13.50 7.95
C TRP A 148 9.59 -13.71 9.44
N ASN A 149 9.03 -14.80 9.96
CA ASN A 149 9.21 -15.21 11.36
C ASN A 149 10.30 -16.27 11.51
N ASP A 150 10.52 -16.74 12.75
CA ASP A 150 11.54 -17.74 13.05
C ASP A 150 11.32 -19.06 12.29
N GLN A 151 10.08 -19.45 12.06
CA GLN A 151 9.78 -20.67 11.31
C GLN A 151 10.24 -20.58 9.85
N TRP A 152 10.15 -19.40 9.24
CA TRP A 152 10.75 -19.17 7.91
C TRP A 152 12.26 -19.32 7.95
N CYS A 153 12.93 -18.77 8.96
CA CYS A 153 14.38 -18.85 9.09
C CYS A 153 14.86 -20.29 9.24
N GLU A 154 14.09 -21.12 9.95
CA GLU A 154 14.38 -22.54 10.18
C GLU A 154 13.90 -23.45 9.04
N ALA A 155 13.07 -22.97 8.12
CA ALA A 155 12.49 -23.77 7.04
C ALA A 155 13.56 -24.21 6.02
N SER A 156 13.43 -25.45 5.55
CA SER A 156 14.22 -25.95 4.43
C SER A 156 13.87 -25.21 3.12
N GLU A 157 14.77 -25.25 2.15
CA GLU A 157 14.51 -24.69 0.81
C GLU A 157 13.25 -25.29 0.18
N ALA A 158 13.02 -26.58 0.32
CA ALA A 158 11.81 -27.24 -0.19
C ALA A 158 10.54 -26.68 0.48
N ALA A 159 10.55 -26.45 1.79
CA ALA A 159 9.41 -25.89 2.50
C ALA A 159 9.13 -24.41 2.11
N ARG A 160 10.18 -23.64 1.82
CA ARG A 160 10.05 -22.27 1.32
C ARG A 160 9.48 -22.24 -0.10
N THR A 161 9.94 -23.16 -0.96
CA THR A 161 9.39 -23.29 -2.32
C THR A 161 7.91 -23.71 -2.30
N GLU A 162 7.53 -24.62 -1.41
CA GLU A 162 6.13 -25.03 -1.23
C GLU A 162 5.27 -23.84 -0.77
N TYR A 163 5.76 -23.07 0.20
CA TYR A 163 5.12 -21.84 0.68
C TYR A 163 4.89 -20.84 -0.45
N ASP A 164 5.89 -20.58 -1.30
CA ASP A 164 5.74 -19.66 -2.43
C ASP A 164 4.62 -20.10 -3.38
N LEU A 165 4.50 -21.41 -3.63
CA LEU A 165 3.41 -21.96 -4.46
C LEU A 165 2.03 -21.82 -3.80
N GLU A 166 1.94 -21.97 -2.47
CA GLU A 166 0.71 -21.78 -1.73
C GLU A 166 0.29 -20.30 -1.71
N CYS A 167 1.25 -19.38 -1.53
CA CYS A 167 0.99 -17.94 -1.64
C CYS A 167 0.45 -17.55 -3.01
N ASP A 168 0.99 -18.10 -4.09
CA ASP A 168 0.48 -17.88 -5.45
C ASP A 168 -0.99 -18.32 -5.60
N ILE A 169 -1.38 -19.39 -4.93
CA ILE A 169 -2.79 -19.85 -4.91
C ILE A 169 -3.66 -18.84 -4.18
N ALA A 170 -3.22 -18.31 -3.04
CA ALA A 170 -3.95 -17.29 -2.29
C ALA A 170 -4.11 -16.00 -3.11
N PHE A 171 -3.06 -15.50 -3.74
CA PHE A 171 -3.14 -14.32 -4.63
C PHE A 171 -4.10 -14.53 -5.82
N LYS A 172 -4.11 -15.73 -6.41
CA LYS A 172 -5.10 -16.07 -7.46
C LYS A 172 -6.51 -16.10 -6.91
N GLY A 173 -6.68 -16.52 -5.66
CA GLY A 173 -7.95 -16.44 -4.93
C GLY A 173 -8.43 -15.00 -4.79
N ASP A 174 -7.55 -14.07 -4.39
CA ASP A 174 -7.86 -12.65 -4.29
C ASP A 174 -8.38 -12.08 -5.62
N LEU A 175 -7.66 -12.37 -6.71
CA LEU A 175 -8.08 -11.94 -8.05
C LEU A 175 -9.45 -12.53 -8.45
N ALA A 176 -9.75 -13.75 -8.01
CA ALA A 176 -11.04 -14.40 -8.27
C ALA A 176 -12.19 -13.76 -7.47
N LEU A 177 -11.90 -13.13 -6.32
CA LEU A 177 -12.85 -12.33 -5.54
C LEU A 177 -13.12 -10.95 -6.15
N GLY A 178 -12.45 -10.59 -7.24
CA GLY A 178 -12.59 -9.28 -7.87
C GLY A 178 -11.68 -8.20 -7.25
N VAL A 179 -10.75 -8.60 -6.41
CA VAL A 179 -9.77 -7.69 -5.79
C VAL A 179 -8.76 -7.23 -6.84
N ASN A 180 -8.43 -5.95 -6.85
CA ASN A 180 -7.30 -5.43 -7.63
C ASN A 180 -6.06 -5.42 -6.75
N ILE A 181 -4.98 -6.05 -7.20
CA ILE A 181 -3.69 -5.95 -6.53
C ILE A 181 -2.98 -4.72 -7.08
N ALA A 182 -3.00 -3.63 -6.34
CA ALA A 182 -2.42 -2.36 -6.75
C ALA A 182 -0.89 -2.37 -6.73
N GLY A 183 -0.29 -3.22 -5.91
CA GLY A 183 1.13 -3.43 -5.90
C GLY A 183 1.61 -4.34 -4.78
N ARG A 184 2.79 -4.89 -4.99
CA ARG A 184 3.61 -5.54 -3.96
C ARG A 184 4.95 -4.82 -3.89
N HIS A 185 5.44 -4.61 -2.68
CA HIS A 185 6.60 -3.79 -2.41
C HIS A 185 7.50 -4.46 -1.38
N ARG A 186 8.79 -4.35 -1.58
CA ARG A 186 9.79 -4.76 -0.61
C ARG A 186 10.11 -3.59 0.32
N MET A 187 9.87 -3.74 1.62
CA MET A 187 9.94 -2.68 2.63
C MET A 187 11.06 -2.89 3.65
N ASP A 188 11.89 -3.90 3.50
CA ASP A 188 12.95 -4.31 4.41
C ASP A 188 14.11 -3.29 4.56
N TRP A 189 14.08 -2.19 3.82
CA TRP A 189 15.06 -1.12 3.92
C TRP A 189 14.97 -0.31 5.21
N SER A 190 13.75 -0.18 5.73
CA SER A 190 13.48 0.85 6.72
C SER A 190 13.21 0.29 8.10
N HIS A 191 12.57 -0.86 8.22
CA HIS A 191 12.06 -1.38 9.49
C HIS A 191 11.95 -2.90 9.47
N GLY A 192 11.29 -3.50 10.47
CA GLY A 192 11.07 -4.93 10.60
C GLY A 192 10.10 -5.53 9.58
N TRP A 193 9.45 -4.73 8.72
CA TRP A 193 8.54 -5.21 7.70
C TRP A 193 9.28 -5.51 6.40
N HIS A 194 9.21 -6.77 5.93
CA HIS A 194 9.86 -7.15 4.68
C HIS A 194 9.06 -6.74 3.47
N HIS A 195 7.73 -6.86 3.52
CA HIS A 195 6.87 -6.64 2.38
C HIS A 195 5.61 -5.85 2.74
N LEU A 196 5.06 -5.21 1.72
CA LEU A 196 3.77 -4.58 1.71
C LEU A 196 3.01 -5.01 0.46
N GLY A 197 1.80 -5.52 0.64
CA GLY A 197 0.82 -5.66 -0.42
C GLY A 197 -0.25 -4.57 -0.30
N ALA A 198 -0.72 -4.07 -1.44
CA ALA A 198 -1.80 -3.11 -1.52
C ALA A 198 -2.90 -3.63 -2.45
N TRP A 199 -4.10 -3.78 -1.90
CA TRP A 199 -5.29 -4.26 -2.61
C TRP A 199 -6.36 -3.18 -2.63
N GLU A 200 -6.99 -2.99 -3.78
CA GLU A 200 -8.24 -2.23 -3.92
C GLU A 200 -9.40 -3.22 -3.86
N ILE A 201 -10.38 -2.94 -3.04
CA ILE A 201 -11.49 -3.84 -2.73
C ILE A 201 -12.82 -3.09 -2.68
N ASP A 202 -13.91 -3.81 -2.85
CA ASP A 202 -15.26 -3.24 -2.78
C ASP A 202 -15.75 -3.01 -1.34
N GLY A 203 -15.20 -3.74 -0.36
CA GLY A 203 -15.58 -3.57 1.04
C GLY A 203 -14.83 -4.45 2.03
N PRO A 204 -15.08 -4.25 3.33
CA PRO A 204 -14.42 -5.01 4.40
C PRO A 204 -14.65 -6.53 4.33
N ASP A 205 -15.81 -6.97 3.84
CA ASP A 205 -16.12 -8.41 3.70
C ASP A 205 -15.18 -9.08 2.70
N THR A 206 -14.80 -8.37 1.64
CA THR A 206 -13.83 -8.84 0.67
C THR A 206 -12.43 -8.89 1.27
N ALA A 207 -12.06 -7.92 2.13
CA ALA A 207 -10.81 -7.99 2.90
C ALA A 207 -10.78 -9.24 3.79
N ASP A 208 -11.85 -9.52 4.52
CA ASP A 208 -11.95 -10.72 5.37
C ASP A 208 -11.83 -12.00 4.55
N ALA A 209 -12.48 -12.07 3.39
CA ALA A 209 -12.40 -13.23 2.50
C ALA A 209 -10.97 -13.43 1.95
N ALA A 210 -10.29 -12.37 1.55
CA ALA A 210 -8.89 -12.42 1.11
C ALA A 210 -7.96 -12.89 2.24
N ILE A 211 -8.08 -12.30 3.43
CA ILE A 211 -7.29 -12.69 4.61
C ILE A 211 -7.48 -14.18 4.93
N ARG A 212 -8.72 -14.68 4.93
CA ARG A 212 -9.00 -16.10 5.13
C ARG A 212 -8.39 -16.99 4.05
N GLY A 213 -8.32 -16.52 2.81
CA GLY A 213 -7.63 -17.24 1.75
C GLY A 213 -6.14 -17.41 2.04
N HIS A 214 -5.49 -16.39 2.55
CA HIS A 214 -4.10 -16.43 2.99
C HIS A 214 -3.90 -17.26 4.28
N GLU A 215 -4.85 -17.21 5.20
CA GLU A 215 -4.83 -18.03 6.41
C GLU A 215 -4.99 -19.53 6.11
N ALA A 216 -5.74 -19.89 5.08
CA ALA A 216 -5.97 -21.28 4.68
C ALA A 216 -4.74 -21.97 4.07
N VAL A 217 -3.76 -21.20 3.63
CA VAL A 217 -2.45 -21.68 3.17
C VAL A 217 -1.40 -21.46 4.27
N ALA A 218 -0.13 -21.69 4.00
CA ALA A 218 0.92 -21.59 5.03
C ALA A 218 1.34 -20.15 5.38
N ASP A 219 0.63 -19.12 4.91
CA ASP A 219 1.10 -17.72 5.01
C ASP A 219 1.35 -17.30 6.46
N PHE A 220 0.39 -17.46 7.35
CA PHE A 220 0.57 -17.10 8.77
C PHE A 220 1.45 -18.07 9.57
N LYS A 221 1.86 -19.19 9.00
CA LYS A 221 2.86 -20.06 9.61
C LYS A 221 4.27 -19.44 9.50
N PHE A 222 4.57 -18.81 8.38
CA PHE A 222 5.89 -18.32 8.05
C PHE A 222 6.04 -16.79 8.17
N THR A 223 4.92 -16.09 8.42
CA THR A 223 4.91 -14.64 8.50
C THR A 223 4.26 -14.13 9.78
N THR A 224 4.67 -12.93 10.17
CA THR A 224 3.93 -12.07 11.08
C THR A 224 3.36 -10.93 10.27
N SER A 225 2.05 -10.70 10.34
CA SER A 225 1.35 -9.76 9.49
C SER A 225 0.66 -8.65 10.27
N ARG A 226 0.55 -7.49 9.65
CA ARG A 226 -0.26 -6.37 10.11
C ARG A 226 -1.16 -5.92 8.97
N HIS A 227 -2.47 -5.92 9.20
CA HIS A 227 -3.45 -5.57 8.20
C HIS A 227 -4.08 -4.21 8.51
N ILE A 228 -4.29 -3.41 7.48
CA ILE A 228 -4.93 -2.10 7.56
C ILE A 228 -6.01 -2.05 6.49
N VAL A 229 -7.26 -1.92 6.90
CA VAL A 229 -8.40 -1.75 6.01
C VAL A 229 -8.93 -0.33 6.19
N GLY A 230 -9.24 0.34 5.10
CA GLY A 230 -9.76 1.69 5.16
C GLY A 230 -10.49 2.09 3.89
N ARG A 231 -11.26 3.16 4.01
CA ARG A 231 -11.95 3.77 2.88
C ARG A 231 -10.99 4.70 2.14
N ILE A 232 -10.89 4.56 0.82
CA ILE A 232 -10.09 5.48 0.00
C ILE A 232 -10.78 6.85 0.00
N ALA A 233 -10.05 7.87 0.38
CA ALA A 233 -10.53 9.24 0.43
C ALA A 233 -9.49 10.24 -0.10
N PRO A 234 -9.91 11.36 -0.71
CA PRO A 234 -9.00 12.42 -1.10
C PRO A 234 -8.20 12.94 0.10
N ILE A 235 -6.89 13.10 -0.06
CA ILE A 235 -6.02 13.65 1.01
C ILE A 235 -6.52 15.01 1.47
N GLU A 236 -7.04 15.81 0.56
CA GLU A 236 -7.64 17.11 0.87
C GLU A 236 -8.68 17.04 2.00
N THR A 237 -9.50 15.98 2.02
CA THR A 237 -10.49 15.78 3.09
C THR A 237 -9.87 15.25 4.37
N LEU A 238 -8.82 14.44 4.24
CA LEU A 238 -8.13 13.81 5.39
C LEU A 238 -7.27 14.80 6.17
N ILE A 239 -6.73 15.84 5.51
CA ILE A 239 -5.97 16.90 6.16
C ILE A 239 -6.85 18.10 6.58
N ALA A 240 -8.13 18.10 6.25
CA ALA A 240 -9.04 19.17 6.68
C ALA A 240 -9.18 19.20 8.22
N PRO A 241 -9.36 20.39 8.83
CA PRO A 241 -9.68 20.48 10.25
C PRO A 241 -10.91 19.64 10.59
N ARG A 242 -10.88 18.94 11.72
CA ARG A 242 -12.10 18.27 12.21
C ARG A 242 -13.16 19.33 12.48
N GLN A 243 -14.34 19.13 11.90
CA GLN A 243 -15.52 19.89 12.28
C GLN A 243 -16.12 19.20 13.51
N PHE A 244 -16.13 19.87 14.64
CA PHE A 244 -16.79 19.42 15.88
C PHE A 244 -18.27 19.77 15.82
#